data_6cd102dbee6bdfa558d6065a3fcb96bf
#
_entry.id   6cd102dbee6bdfa558d6065a3fcb96bf
#
_cell.length_a   1.000
_cell.length_b   1.000
_cell.length_c   1.000
_cell.angle_alpha   90.00
_cell.angle_beta   90.00
_cell.angle_gamma   90.00
#
_symmetry.space_group_name_H-M   'P 1'
#
loop_
_entity.id
_entity.type
_entity.pdbx_description
1 polymer ?
#
loop_
_entity_poly.entity_id
_entity_poly.type
_entity_poly.pdbx_seq_one_letter_code
_entity_poly.pdbx_strand_id
1 'polypeptide(L)'
;VDRLVGSEMCIRDSLWILTSPAEVAWYGLGYDIYGYAISAATPFILIYIFGPKISKLLPNGVTLAQFVEKKYGSVAQKIVSLVAVIYMSAFLIAEFASISYLFEAISDVSGIVVAALVAATTFLYLNKSGFKASYLTDKIQGIGIILLLTFLFSIWFSQNNISEITDFAILGGLNTFETYSLKSALAVIIAVTAAEIFSTGYWQRTFSAMNETTIKKASIYSGFGVFITILLLGIAGAVGAGKGLEVPTLSFINQLSLNSMTVLVLISLATLLVTSSVDTLENAISSTISI
;
A
#
# COMPACT_ATOMS: atom_id res chain seq x y z
N VAL A 1 -8.40 -7.87 -22.81
CA VAL A 1 -7.53 -8.28 -21.71
C VAL A 1 -6.36 -7.32 -21.56
N ASP A 2 -5.91 -6.67 -22.61
CA ASP A 2 -4.57 -6.08 -22.76
C ASP A 2 -4.46 -4.59 -22.42
N ARG A 3 -5.54 -3.90 -22.08
CA ARG A 3 -5.50 -2.45 -21.86
C ARG A 3 -5.45 -2.03 -20.39
N LEU A 4 -5.54 -2.96 -19.47
CA LEU A 4 -5.74 -2.68 -18.04
C LEU A 4 -4.57 -3.07 -17.13
N VAL A 5 -3.49 -3.64 -17.66
CA VAL A 5 -2.26 -3.92 -16.87
C VAL A 5 -1.70 -2.67 -16.18
N GLY A 6 -2.07 -1.50 -16.70
CA GLY A 6 -1.67 -0.23 -16.10
C GLY A 6 -2.49 0.24 -14.92
N SER A 7 -3.73 -0.22 -14.76
CA SER A 7 -4.59 0.24 -13.64
C SER A 7 -4.32 -0.52 -12.35
N GLU A 8 -3.67 -1.66 -12.41
CA GLU A 8 -3.48 -2.59 -11.30
C GLU A 8 -2.24 -2.34 -10.47
N MET A 9 -1.33 -1.50 -10.95
CA MET A 9 -0.30 -0.92 -10.09
C MET A 9 -0.86 0.25 -9.26
N CYS A 10 -2.16 0.54 -9.40
CA CYS A 10 -2.68 1.87 -9.13
C CYS A 10 -2.86 2.22 -7.66
N ILE A 11 -2.90 1.28 -6.76
CA ILE A 11 -3.02 1.59 -5.33
C ILE A 11 -2.21 0.54 -4.59
N ARG A 12 -1.44 0.98 -3.63
CA ARG A 12 -0.78 0.12 -2.67
C ARG A 12 -1.90 -0.52 -1.84
N ASP A 13 -2.23 -1.75 -2.21
CA ASP A 13 -3.35 -2.51 -1.70
C ASP A 13 -3.01 -3.04 -0.29
N SER A 14 -2.97 -2.17 0.71
CA SER A 14 -2.60 -2.56 2.06
C SER A 14 -3.46 -1.83 3.07
N LEU A 15 -3.98 -2.55 4.05
CA LEU A 15 -4.83 -1.94 5.08
C LEU A 15 -4.10 -0.89 5.92
N TRP A 16 -2.79 -1.01 6.08
CA TRP A 16 -2.01 -0.02 6.79
C TRP A 16 -2.08 1.38 6.14
N ILE A 17 -2.54 1.48 4.88
CA ILE A 17 -2.79 2.77 4.24
C ILE A 17 -3.82 3.61 5.01
N LEU A 18 -4.78 2.99 5.69
CA LEU A 18 -5.78 3.70 6.49
C LEU A 18 -5.28 4.12 7.87
N THR A 19 -4.17 3.55 8.34
CA THR A 19 -3.67 3.74 9.70
C THR A 19 -2.32 4.46 9.73
N SER A 20 -1.33 3.96 9.01
CA SER A 20 0.05 4.43 9.08
C SER A 20 0.27 5.89 8.63
N PRO A 21 -0.35 6.41 7.55
CA PRO A 21 -0.20 7.82 7.21
C PRO A 21 -0.73 8.76 8.29
N ALA A 22 -1.84 8.37 8.92
CA ALA A 22 -2.42 9.13 10.01
C ALA A 22 -1.54 9.10 11.27
N GLU A 23 -0.94 7.95 11.56
CA GLU A 23 -0.01 7.78 12.68
C GLU A 23 1.28 8.58 12.46
N VAL A 24 1.86 8.53 11.26
CA VAL A 24 3.04 9.34 10.91
C VAL A 24 2.74 10.83 11.06
N ALA A 25 1.57 11.27 10.66
CA ALA A 25 1.16 12.66 10.81
C ALA A 25 0.94 13.05 12.27
N TRP A 26 0.47 12.13 13.11
CA TRP A 26 0.26 12.37 14.54
C TRP A 26 1.57 12.61 15.30
N TYR A 27 2.59 11.80 15.03
CA TYR A 27 3.89 11.91 15.71
C TYR A 27 4.89 12.81 14.99
N GLY A 28 4.63 13.11 13.72
CA GLY A 28 5.51 13.87 12.86
C GLY A 28 5.09 15.31 12.66
N LEU A 29 5.86 16.01 11.86
CA LEU A 29 5.63 17.37 11.42
C LEU A 29 5.49 17.43 9.91
N GLY A 30 5.34 18.63 9.35
CA GLY A 30 5.10 18.82 7.92
C GLY A 30 6.02 18.01 7.00
N TYR A 31 7.34 18.02 7.22
CA TYR A 31 8.25 17.21 6.40
C TYR A 31 7.99 15.71 6.50
N ASP A 32 7.60 15.18 7.67
CA ASP A 32 7.31 13.76 7.84
C ASP A 32 6.08 13.35 7.03
N ILE A 33 5.03 14.18 7.05
CA ILE A 33 3.78 13.95 6.32
C ILE A 33 4.04 13.93 4.80
N TYR A 34 4.71 14.98 4.29
CA TYR A 34 5.03 15.06 2.86
C TYR A 34 6.05 14.01 2.45
N GLY A 35 7.07 13.77 3.28
CA GLY A 35 8.10 12.76 3.04
C GLY A 35 7.53 11.35 2.97
N TYR A 36 6.56 11.05 3.81
CA TYR A 36 5.89 9.75 3.78
C TYR A 36 5.05 9.57 2.50
N ALA A 37 4.30 10.59 2.08
CA ALA A 37 3.57 10.56 0.81
C ALA A 37 4.51 10.41 -0.39
N ILE A 38 5.65 11.12 -0.40
CA ILE A 38 6.68 10.99 -1.43
C ILE A 38 7.29 9.58 -1.41
N SER A 39 7.61 9.04 -0.23
CA SER A 39 8.22 7.72 -0.09
C SER A 39 7.36 6.61 -0.70
N ALA A 40 6.05 6.71 -0.59
CA ALA A 40 5.11 5.76 -1.19
C ALA A 40 5.08 5.82 -2.73
N ALA A 41 5.40 6.96 -3.32
CA ALA A 41 5.43 7.14 -4.78
C ALA A 41 6.78 6.78 -5.42
N THR A 42 7.88 6.86 -4.67
CA THR A 42 9.24 6.68 -5.22
C THR A 42 9.52 5.30 -5.82
N PRO A 43 9.00 4.17 -5.32
CA PRO A 43 9.14 2.87 -5.97
C PRO A 43 8.60 2.86 -7.40
N PHE A 44 7.52 3.58 -7.67
CA PHE A 44 6.96 3.70 -9.01
C PHE A 44 7.84 4.53 -9.95
N ILE A 45 8.58 5.51 -9.42
CA ILE A 45 9.59 6.23 -10.19
C ILE A 45 10.71 5.28 -10.62
N LEU A 46 11.16 4.40 -9.73
CA LEU A 46 12.17 3.39 -10.06
C LEU A 46 11.66 2.41 -11.12
N ILE A 47 10.41 1.94 -11.01
CA ILE A 47 9.80 1.06 -12.02
C ILE A 47 9.64 1.79 -13.35
N TYR A 48 9.29 3.07 -13.36
CA TYR A 48 9.22 3.88 -14.57
C TYR A 48 10.56 3.92 -15.32
N ILE A 49 11.67 4.07 -14.57
CA ILE A 49 13.02 4.23 -15.13
C ILE A 49 13.63 2.87 -15.50
N PHE A 50 13.56 1.90 -14.61
CA PHE A 50 14.28 0.63 -14.71
C PHE A 50 13.40 -0.52 -15.21
N GLY A 51 12.08 -0.50 -14.96
CA GLY A 51 11.15 -1.55 -15.34
C GLY A 51 11.24 -1.92 -16.84
N PRO A 52 11.13 -0.95 -17.77
CA PRO A 52 11.25 -1.22 -19.19
C PRO A 52 12.58 -1.85 -19.59
N LYS A 53 13.68 -1.42 -18.97
CA LYS A 53 15.03 -1.93 -19.27
C LYS A 53 15.20 -3.36 -18.77
N ILE A 54 14.76 -3.63 -17.54
CA ILE A 54 14.86 -4.96 -16.92
C ILE A 54 13.94 -5.95 -17.62
N SER A 55 12.73 -5.56 -17.97
CA SER A 55 11.78 -6.40 -18.73
C SER A 55 12.32 -6.79 -20.10
N LYS A 56 13.02 -5.89 -20.81
CA LYS A 56 13.69 -6.22 -22.08
C LYS A 56 14.85 -7.21 -21.91
N LEU A 57 15.61 -7.07 -20.83
CA LEU A 57 16.76 -7.96 -20.56
C LEU A 57 16.30 -9.36 -20.13
N LEU A 58 15.10 -9.48 -19.59
CA LEU A 58 14.52 -10.74 -19.13
C LEU A 58 13.04 -10.85 -19.57
N PRO A 59 12.75 -11.11 -20.87
CA PRO A 59 11.38 -11.09 -21.39
C PRO A 59 10.42 -12.10 -20.73
N ASN A 60 10.95 -13.21 -20.21
CA ASN A 60 10.20 -14.25 -19.51
C ASN A 60 10.46 -14.23 -18.00
N GLY A 61 10.87 -13.09 -17.46
CA GLY A 61 11.14 -12.92 -16.04
C GLY A 61 9.84 -12.92 -15.21
N VAL A 62 9.98 -13.34 -13.97
CA VAL A 62 8.90 -13.31 -12.98
C VAL A 62 9.32 -12.49 -11.75
N THR A 63 10.60 -12.59 -11.37
CA THR A 63 11.12 -11.92 -10.17
C THR A 63 12.38 -11.11 -10.48
N LEU A 64 12.65 -10.13 -9.62
CA LEU A 64 13.92 -9.41 -9.65
C LEU A 64 15.12 -10.34 -9.42
N ALA A 65 14.96 -11.37 -8.61
CA ALA A 65 16.01 -12.33 -8.29
C ALA A 65 16.51 -13.08 -9.53
N GLN A 66 15.66 -13.40 -10.50
CA GLN A 66 16.07 -13.99 -11.78
C GLN A 66 16.92 -13.03 -12.62
N PHE A 67 16.59 -11.74 -12.59
CA PHE A 67 17.43 -10.73 -13.24
C PHE A 67 18.81 -10.64 -12.60
N VAL A 68 18.86 -10.68 -11.26
CA VAL A 68 20.11 -10.66 -10.48
C VAL A 68 20.93 -11.92 -10.77
N GLU A 69 20.33 -13.09 -10.87
CA GLU A 69 21.01 -14.32 -11.25
C GLU A 69 21.70 -14.21 -12.61
N LYS A 70 20.95 -13.75 -13.60
CA LYS A 70 21.48 -13.59 -14.97
C LYS A 70 22.68 -12.65 -15.03
N LYS A 71 22.74 -11.64 -14.15
CA LYS A 71 23.76 -10.58 -14.19
C LYS A 71 24.90 -10.80 -13.21
N TYR A 72 24.63 -11.38 -12.05
CA TYR A 72 25.57 -11.47 -10.92
C TYR A 72 25.76 -12.90 -10.39
N GLY A 73 25.04 -13.87 -10.95
CA GLY A 73 25.16 -15.29 -10.60
C GLY A 73 24.27 -15.73 -9.43
N SER A 74 24.28 -17.05 -9.18
CA SER A 74 23.34 -17.71 -8.27
C SER A 74 23.50 -17.31 -6.77
N VAL A 75 24.71 -16.95 -6.35
CA VAL A 75 24.92 -16.51 -4.96
C VAL A 75 24.19 -15.19 -4.69
N ALA A 76 24.31 -14.22 -5.60
CA ALA A 76 23.62 -12.95 -5.49
C ALA A 76 22.10 -13.12 -5.57
N GLN A 77 21.62 -14.02 -6.44
CA GLN A 77 20.21 -14.39 -6.53
C GLN A 77 19.65 -14.91 -5.20
N LYS A 78 20.35 -15.85 -4.55
CA LYS A 78 19.91 -16.43 -3.28
C LYS A 78 19.80 -15.37 -2.17
N ILE A 79 20.75 -14.44 -2.11
CA ILE A 79 20.73 -13.34 -1.14
C ILE A 79 19.51 -12.43 -1.40
N VAL A 80 19.28 -12.04 -2.65
CA VAL A 80 18.15 -11.18 -3.03
C VAL A 80 16.82 -11.90 -2.78
N SER A 81 16.71 -13.19 -3.10
CA SER A 81 15.52 -14.00 -2.82
C SER A 81 15.23 -14.08 -1.31
N LEU A 82 16.26 -14.32 -0.51
CA LEU A 82 16.11 -14.39 0.95
C LEU A 82 15.60 -13.05 1.52
N VAL A 83 16.23 -11.94 1.12
CA VAL A 83 15.80 -10.59 1.56
C VAL A 83 14.37 -10.31 1.11
N ALA A 84 14.02 -10.64 -0.13
CA ALA A 84 12.68 -10.44 -0.66
C ALA A 84 11.62 -11.26 0.10
N VAL A 85 11.91 -12.53 0.42
CA VAL A 85 11.00 -13.39 1.19
C VAL A 85 10.81 -12.85 2.60
N ILE A 86 11.88 -12.48 3.30
CA ILE A 86 11.79 -11.89 4.65
C ILE A 86 10.96 -10.61 4.61
N TYR A 87 11.23 -9.72 3.66
CA TYR A 87 10.51 -8.46 3.48
C TYR A 87 9.01 -8.70 3.25
N MET A 88 8.65 -9.53 2.26
CA MET A 88 7.25 -9.81 1.94
C MET A 88 6.53 -10.55 3.08
N SER A 89 7.22 -11.44 3.80
CA SER A 89 6.65 -12.12 4.97
C SER A 89 6.35 -11.16 6.12
N ALA A 90 7.20 -10.17 6.35
CA ALA A 90 6.93 -9.13 7.35
C ALA A 90 5.68 -8.32 7.00
N PHE A 91 5.50 -7.97 5.73
CA PHE A 91 4.28 -7.30 5.27
C PHE A 91 3.05 -8.18 5.38
N LEU A 92 3.14 -9.47 5.06
CA LEU A 92 2.04 -10.41 5.20
C LEU A 92 1.56 -10.50 6.67
N ILE A 93 2.50 -10.56 7.61
CA ILE A 93 2.19 -10.52 9.05
C ILE A 93 1.53 -9.20 9.43
N ALA A 94 2.03 -8.07 8.92
CA ALA A 94 1.47 -6.75 9.18
C ALA A 94 0.04 -6.62 8.65
N GLU A 95 -0.29 -7.21 7.49
CA GLU A 95 -1.65 -7.23 6.96
C GLU A 95 -2.63 -7.98 7.88
N PHE A 96 -2.25 -9.17 8.33
CA PHE A 96 -3.08 -9.94 9.26
C PHE A 96 -3.23 -9.23 10.61
N ALA A 97 -2.19 -8.59 11.11
CA ALA A 97 -2.27 -7.79 12.34
C ALA A 97 -3.19 -6.58 12.16
N SER A 98 -3.09 -5.88 11.04
CA SER A 98 -3.89 -4.68 10.75
C SER A 98 -5.38 -4.99 10.64
N ILE A 99 -5.77 -6.07 9.95
CA ILE A 99 -7.19 -6.44 9.85
C ILE A 99 -7.74 -6.91 11.19
N SER A 100 -6.95 -7.66 11.97
CA SER A 100 -7.33 -8.08 13.31
C SER A 100 -7.61 -6.88 14.20
N TYR A 101 -6.67 -5.94 14.24
CA TYR A 101 -6.79 -4.73 15.05
C TYR A 101 -8.00 -3.86 14.64
N LEU A 102 -8.21 -3.68 13.33
CA LEU A 102 -9.34 -2.88 12.85
C LEU A 102 -10.68 -3.50 13.24
N PHE A 103 -10.85 -4.82 13.02
CA PHE A 103 -12.11 -5.48 13.36
C PHE A 103 -12.40 -5.46 14.86
N GLU A 104 -11.40 -5.64 15.70
CA GLU A 104 -11.54 -5.52 17.16
C GLU A 104 -11.89 -4.09 17.60
N ALA A 105 -11.43 -3.08 16.86
CA ALA A 105 -11.72 -1.68 17.17
C ALA A 105 -13.13 -1.24 16.77
N ILE A 106 -13.74 -1.84 15.75
CA ILE A 106 -15.04 -1.40 15.19
C ILE A 106 -16.17 -2.42 15.34
N SER A 107 -15.89 -3.61 15.88
CA SER A 107 -16.87 -4.68 16.05
C SER A 107 -16.48 -5.61 17.20
N ASP A 108 -17.43 -6.43 17.67
CA ASP A 108 -17.20 -7.48 18.67
C ASP A 108 -16.65 -8.79 18.06
N VAL A 109 -16.24 -8.77 16.80
CA VAL A 109 -15.72 -9.95 16.09
C VAL A 109 -14.23 -10.10 16.40
N SER A 110 -13.80 -11.31 16.78
CA SER A 110 -12.38 -11.61 17.02
C SER A 110 -11.54 -11.40 15.74
N GLY A 111 -10.57 -10.50 15.81
CA GLY A 111 -9.68 -10.16 14.70
C GLY A 111 -8.88 -11.35 14.17
N ILE A 112 -8.48 -12.28 15.06
CA ILE A 112 -7.77 -13.52 14.68
C ILE A 112 -8.66 -14.39 13.77
N VAL A 113 -9.96 -14.47 14.05
CA VAL A 113 -10.89 -15.25 13.21
C VAL A 113 -11.00 -14.61 11.83
N VAL A 114 -11.07 -13.28 11.75
CA VAL A 114 -11.11 -12.56 10.48
C VAL A 114 -9.83 -12.78 9.68
N ALA A 115 -8.66 -12.62 10.30
CA ALA A 115 -7.38 -12.86 9.67
C ALA A 115 -7.24 -14.30 9.15
N ALA A 116 -7.69 -15.29 9.94
CA ALA A 116 -7.68 -16.71 9.53
C ALA A 116 -8.62 -16.96 8.34
N LEU A 117 -9.79 -16.33 8.30
CA LEU A 117 -10.71 -16.44 7.16
C LEU A 117 -10.13 -15.81 5.89
N VAL A 118 -9.48 -14.66 5.99
CA VAL A 118 -8.78 -14.03 4.87
C VAL A 118 -7.68 -14.97 4.38
N ALA A 119 -6.78 -15.43 5.25
CA ALA A 119 -5.70 -16.35 4.88
C ALA A 119 -6.21 -17.61 4.20
N ALA A 120 -7.25 -18.25 4.76
CA ALA A 120 -7.83 -19.46 4.17
C ALA A 120 -8.44 -19.19 2.79
N THR A 121 -9.12 -18.06 2.62
CA THR A 121 -9.79 -17.71 1.36
C THR A 121 -8.77 -17.42 0.26
N THR A 122 -7.75 -16.61 0.56
CA THR A 122 -6.69 -16.26 -0.41
C THR A 122 -5.91 -17.51 -0.81
N PHE A 123 -5.50 -18.33 0.14
CA PHE A 123 -4.81 -19.59 -0.12
C PHE A 123 -5.62 -20.54 -1.00
N LEU A 124 -6.93 -20.68 -0.77
CA LEU A 124 -7.78 -21.61 -1.54
C LEU A 124 -7.89 -21.21 -3.01
N TYR A 125 -8.08 -19.94 -3.33
CA TYR A 125 -8.20 -19.57 -4.74
C TYR A 125 -6.85 -19.43 -5.45
N LEU A 126 -5.78 -19.02 -4.73
CA LEU A 126 -4.44 -18.97 -5.29
C LEU A 126 -3.91 -20.37 -5.64
N ASN A 127 -4.18 -21.36 -4.78
CA ASN A 127 -3.75 -22.75 -5.03
C ASN A 127 -4.38 -23.34 -6.31
N LYS A 128 -5.55 -22.84 -6.72
CA LYS A 128 -6.23 -23.29 -7.96
C LYS A 128 -5.70 -22.59 -9.21
N SER A 129 -5.39 -21.33 -9.17
CA SER A 129 -5.17 -20.50 -10.36
C SER A 129 -3.95 -19.58 -10.29
N GLY A 130 -3.22 -19.55 -9.18
CA GLY A 130 -1.97 -18.80 -8.99
C GLY A 130 -2.09 -17.33 -9.34
N PHE A 131 -1.06 -16.78 -9.99
CA PHE A 131 -0.97 -15.37 -10.40
C PHE A 131 -2.16 -14.89 -11.24
N LYS A 132 -2.79 -15.77 -12.05
CA LYS A 132 -3.96 -15.39 -12.85
C LYS A 132 -5.19 -15.08 -11.99
N ALA A 133 -5.34 -15.77 -10.87
CA ALA A 133 -6.43 -15.47 -9.94
C ALA A 133 -6.20 -14.14 -9.24
N SER A 134 -5.02 -13.91 -8.66
CA SER A 134 -4.64 -12.64 -8.03
C SER A 134 -4.85 -11.47 -9.00
N TYR A 135 -4.36 -11.58 -10.23
CA TYR A 135 -4.53 -10.57 -11.26
C TYR A 135 -6.00 -10.22 -11.57
N LEU A 136 -6.91 -11.21 -11.57
CA LEU A 136 -8.33 -10.98 -11.83
C LEU A 136 -9.03 -10.34 -10.64
N THR A 137 -8.69 -10.79 -9.42
CA THR A 137 -9.22 -10.20 -8.17
C THR A 137 -8.76 -8.77 -7.99
N ASP A 138 -7.50 -8.47 -8.24
CA ASP A 138 -6.92 -7.12 -8.17
C ASP A 138 -7.72 -6.08 -8.96
N LYS A 139 -8.19 -6.44 -10.15
CA LYS A 139 -9.00 -5.52 -10.97
C LYS A 139 -10.29 -5.09 -10.28
N ILE A 140 -11.01 -6.07 -9.75
CA ILE A 140 -12.31 -5.83 -9.10
C ILE A 140 -12.07 -5.09 -7.79
N GLN A 141 -11.05 -5.52 -7.04
CA GLN A 141 -10.67 -4.94 -5.77
C GLN A 141 -10.19 -3.50 -5.95
N GLY A 142 -9.33 -3.20 -6.93
CA GLY A 142 -8.82 -1.86 -7.20
C GLY A 142 -9.95 -0.85 -7.50
N ILE A 143 -10.95 -1.23 -8.30
CA ILE A 143 -12.13 -0.39 -8.54
C ILE A 143 -12.91 -0.19 -7.23
N GLY A 144 -13.14 -1.27 -6.48
CA GLY A 144 -13.84 -1.22 -5.19
C GLY A 144 -13.12 -0.31 -4.19
N ILE A 145 -11.80 -0.44 -4.08
CA ILE A 145 -10.96 0.39 -3.19
C ILE A 145 -11.09 1.88 -3.54
N ILE A 146 -10.98 2.25 -4.82
CA ILE A 146 -11.13 3.65 -5.26
C ILE A 146 -12.50 4.19 -4.89
N LEU A 147 -13.56 3.44 -5.18
CA LEU A 147 -14.93 3.87 -4.88
C LEU A 147 -15.17 4.03 -3.38
N LEU A 148 -14.71 3.06 -2.57
CA LEU A 148 -14.90 3.08 -1.12
C LEU A 148 -14.06 4.17 -0.44
N LEU A 149 -12.81 4.38 -0.87
CA LEU A 149 -11.97 5.49 -0.39
C LEU A 149 -12.61 6.84 -0.75
N THR A 150 -13.06 7.00 -2.00
CA THR A 150 -13.73 8.23 -2.44
C THR A 150 -14.97 8.51 -1.59
N PHE A 151 -15.75 7.47 -1.28
CA PHE A 151 -16.92 7.59 -0.42
C PHE A 151 -16.55 8.02 1.01
N LEU A 152 -15.53 7.40 1.62
CA LEU A 152 -15.07 7.77 2.97
C LEU A 152 -14.53 9.20 3.03
N PHE A 153 -13.74 9.61 2.06
CA PHE A 153 -13.29 11.00 1.97
C PHE A 153 -14.44 11.98 1.74
N SER A 154 -15.46 11.59 0.96
CA SER A 154 -16.66 12.44 0.77
C SER A 154 -17.41 12.64 2.08
N ILE A 155 -17.55 11.61 2.91
CA ILE A 155 -18.12 11.73 4.26
C ILE A 155 -17.24 12.65 5.12
N TRP A 156 -15.94 12.43 5.13
CA TRP A 156 -15.01 13.22 5.94
C TRP A 156 -15.06 14.72 5.59
N PHE A 157 -15.05 15.07 4.30
CA PHE A 157 -15.20 16.44 3.83
C PHE A 157 -16.59 17.03 4.08
N SER A 158 -17.65 16.22 4.11
CA SER A 158 -19.00 16.69 4.42
C SER A 158 -19.20 17.02 5.89
N GLN A 159 -18.41 16.41 6.76
CA GLN A 159 -18.48 16.57 8.22
C GLN A 159 -17.50 17.62 8.77
N ASN A 160 -16.53 18.03 7.98
CA ASN A 160 -15.52 18.99 8.36
C ASN A 160 -15.47 20.13 7.34
N ASN A 161 -15.60 21.36 7.78
CA ASN A 161 -15.42 22.51 6.90
C ASN A 161 -13.94 22.66 6.50
N ILE A 162 -13.67 23.15 5.28
CA ILE A 162 -12.30 23.32 4.79
C ILE A 162 -11.47 24.22 5.72
N SER A 163 -12.06 25.25 6.30
CA SER A 163 -11.38 26.10 7.30
C SER A 163 -10.99 25.30 8.55
N GLU A 164 -11.89 24.48 9.08
CA GLU A 164 -11.61 23.62 10.24
C GLU A 164 -10.51 22.59 9.93
N ILE A 165 -10.57 21.96 8.76
CA ILE A 165 -9.52 21.04 8.32
C ILE A 165 -8.17 21.75 8.30
N THR A 166 -8.12 22.95 7.72
CA THR A 166 -6.88 23.74 7.63
C THR A 166 -6.37 24.12 9.03
N ASP A 167 -7.22 24.66 9.87
CA ASP A 167 -6.86 25.15 11.21
C ASP A 167 -6.35 23.99 12.09
N PHE A 168 -7.06 22.88 12.14
CA PHE A 168 -6.63 21.72 12.90
C PHE A 168 -5.42 21.01 12.32
N ALA A 169 -5.26 20.94 10.99
CA ALA A 169 -4.06 20.39 10.38
C ALA A 169 -2.81 21.23 10.70
N ILE A 170 -2.93 22.56 10.69
CA ILE A 170 -1.85 23.46 11.11
C ILE A 170 -1.53 23.27 12.60
N LEU A 171 -2.55 23.19 13.46
CA LEU A 171 -2.38 22.91 14.88
C LEU A 171 -1.71 21.55 15.13
N GLY A 172 -2.02 20.55 14.31
CA GLY A 172 -1.38 19.23 14.31
C GLY A 172 -0.01 19.17 13.64
N GLY A 173 0.61 20.31 13.30
CA GLY A 173 1.99 20.38 12.84
C GLY A 173 2.21 20.34 11.33
N LEU A 174 1.16 20.36 10.50
CA LEU A 174 1.29 20.29 9.03
C LEU A 174 2.21 21.37 8.45
N ASN A 175 2.21 22.56 9.01
CA ASN A 175 3.04 23.70 8.58
C ASN A 175 4.32 23.87 9.41
N THR A 176 4.68 22.89 10.23
CA THR A 176 5.90 22.94 11.04
C THR A 176 7.02 22.20 10.31
N PHE A 177 8.07 22.93 9.94
CA PHE A 177 9.18 22.42 9.14
C PHE A 177 10.50 22.54 9.90
N GLU A 178 10.87 21.47 10.59
CA GLU A 178 12.10 21.42 11.39
C GLU A 178 13.16 20.50 10.77
N THR A 179 14.43 20.78 11.09
CA THR A 179 15.56 20.03 10.51
C THR A 179 15.52 18.52 10.86
N TYR A 180 15.05 18.15 12.04
CA TYR A 180 14.93 16.74 12.41
C TYR A 180 13.86 16.03 11.59
N SER A 181 12.73 16.67 11.37
CA SER A 181 11.63 16.18 10.53
C SER A 181 12.08 16.02 9.06
N LEU A 182 12.90 16.93 8.53
CA LEU A 182 13.51 16.76 7.21
C LEU A 182 14.43 15.52 7.14
N LYS A 183 15.23 15.28 8.16
CA LYS A 183 16.09 14.09 8.23
C LYS A 183 15.26 12.80 8.30
N SER A 184 14.21 12.79 9.10
CA SER A 184 13.25 11.69 9.19
C SER A 184 12.59 11.42 7.84
N ALA A 185 12.07 12.45 7.19
CA ALA A 185 11.46 12.36 5.87
C ALA A 185 12.40 11.76 4.82
N LEU A 186 13.65 12.25 4.75
CA LEU A 186 14.66 11.70 3.83
C LEU A 186 15.00 10.25 4.15
N ALA A 187 15.12 9.89 5.44
CA ALA A 187 15.37 8.52 5.85
C ALA A 187 14.23 7.58 5.43
N VAL A 188 12.97 7.99 5.61
CA VAL A 188 11.80 7.22 5.20
C VAL A 188 11.74 7.08 3.67
N ILE A 189 11.99 8.15 2.91
CA ILE A 189 12.03 8.09 1.44
C ILE A 189 13.07 7.05 0.98
N ILE A 190 14.27 7.09 1.53
CA ILE A 190 15.34 6.15 1.14
C ILE A 190 14.98 4.73 1.57
N ALA A 191 14.54 4.53 2.82
CA ALA A 191 14.24 3.22 3.37
C ALA A 191 13.09 2.53 2.63
N VAL A 192 11.97 3.22 2.43
CA VAL A 192 10.81 2.68 1.71
C VAL A 192 11.17 2.40 0.26
N THR A 193 11.85 3.32 -0.42
CA THR A 193 12.27 3.12 -1.82
C THR A 193 13.18 1.89 -1.96
N ALA A 194 14.15 1.73 -1.07
CA ALA A 194 15.09 0.60 -1.09
C ALA A 194 14.40 -0.73 -0.77
N ALA A 195 13.50 -0.74 0.21
CA ALA A 195 12.78 -1.93 0.63
C ALA A 195 11.80 -2.42 -0.44
N GLU A 196 11.04 -1.51 -1.05
CA GLU A 196 10.03 -1.84 -2.06
C GLU A 196 10.62 -2.42 -3.37
N ILE A 197 11.89 -2.20 -3.65
CA ILE A 197 12.59 -2.87 -4.77
C ILE A 197 12.55 -4.40 -4.60
N PHE A 198 12.55 -4.90 -3.36
CA PHE A 198 12.48 -6.33 -3.06
C PHE A 198 11.07 -6.90 -3.12
N SER A 199 10.03 -6.07 -3.30
CA SER A 199 8.66 -6.54 -3.48
C SER A 199 8.50 -7.21 -4.85
N THR A 200 8.49 -8.53 -4.87
CA THR A 200 8.32 -9.32 -6.10
C THR A 200 7.00 -9.04 -6.81
N GLY A 201 5.95 -8.64 -6.09
CA GLY A 201 4.65 -8.29 -6.66
C GLY A 201 4.73 -7.18 -7.73
N TYR A 202 5.54 -6.15 -7.51
CA TYR A 202 5.77 -5.09 -8.52
C TYR A 202 6.49 -5.61 -9.76
N TRP A 203 7.46 -6.51 -9.59
CA TRP A 203 8.21 -7.08 -10.70
C TRP A 203 7.38 -8.05 -11.51
N GLN A 204 6.53 -8.87 -10.88
CA GLN A 204 5.59 -9.74 -11.58
C GLN A 204 4.68 -8.94 -12.52
N ARG A 205 4.12 -7.83 -12.04
CA ARG A 205 3.29 -6.94 -12.87
C ARG A 205 4.11 -6.25 -13.96
N THR A 206 5.34 -5.84 -13.66
CA THR A 206 6.26 -5.24 -14.63
C THR A 206 6.60 -6.21 -15.77
N PHE A 207 6.93 -7.46 -15.44
CA PHE A 207 7.24 -8.50 -16.45
C PHE A 207 5.99 -8.94 -17.23
N SER A 208 4.82 -8.87 -16.65
CA SER A 208 3.55 -9.23 -17.30
C SER A 208 3.01 -8.11 -18.20
N ALA A 209 3.60 -6.93 -18.17
CA ALA A 209 3.16 -5.80 -18.99
C ALA A 209 3.46 -6.01 -20.47
N MET A 210 2.51 -5.68 -21.34
CA MET A 210 2.62 -5.89 -22.80
C MET A 210 3.76 -5.12 -23.46
N ASN A 211 4.05 -3.92 -22.98
CA ASN A 211 5.06 -3.04 -23.58
C ASN A 211 5.53 -1.96 -22.58
N GLU A 212 6.60 -1.27 -22.95
CA GLU A 212 7.19 -0.20 -22.16
C GLU A 212 6.25 0.96 -21.86
N THR A 213 5.43 1.32 -22.83
CA THR A 213 4.46 2.43 -22.66
C THR A 213 3.45 2.09 -21.56
N THR A 214 3.03 0.83 -21.49
CA THR A 214 2.14 0.34 -20.43
C THR A 214 2.81 0.43 -19.06
N ILE A 215 4.07 -0.04 -18.92
CA ILE A 215 4.83 0.05 -17.67
C ILE A 215 4.93 1.52 -17.20
N LYS A 216 5.33 2.41 -18.13
CA LYS A 216 5.51 3.83 -17.82
C LYS A 216 4.21 4.52 -17.40
N LYS A 217 3.12 4.30 -18.14
CA LYS A 217 1.81 4.87 -17.81
C LYS A 217 1.31 4.35 -16.47
N ALA A 218 1.40 3.04 -16.26
CA ALA A 218 1.04 2.41 -15.00
C ALA A 218 1.80 3.04 -13.82
N SER A 219 3.12 3.15 -13.93
CA SER A 219 3.94 3.74 -12.88
C SER A 219 3.55 5.18 -12.55
N ILE A 220 3.24 6.01 -13.56
CA ILE A 220 2.82 7.40 -13.33
C ILE A 220 1.47 7.43 -12.59
N TYR A 221 0.46 6.69 -13.08
CA TYR A 221 -0.86 6.71 -12.46
C TYR A 221 -0.83 6.14 -11.05
N SER A 222 -0.12 5.05 -10.83
CA SER A 222 0.03 4.43 -9.51
C SER A 222 0.78 5.34 -8.54
N GLY A 223 1.93 5.89 -8.97
CA GLY A 223 2.71 6.79 -8.13
C GLY A 223 1.93 8.03 -7.72
N PHE A 224 1.18 8.62 -8.66
CA PHE A 224 0.34 9.77 -8.37
C PHE A 224 -0.86 9.41 -7.47
N GLY A 225 -1.54 8.31 -7.76
CA GLY A 225 -2.69 7.85 -6.96
C GLY A 225 -2.31 7.56 -5.51
N VAL A 226 -1.21 6.82 -5.30
CA VAL A 226 -0.71 6.52 -3.96
C VAL A 226 -0.25 7.77 -3.23
N PHE A 227 0.46 8.67 -3.93
CA PHE A 227 0.89 9.95 -3.33
C PHE A 227 -0.30 10.75 -2.78
N ILE A 228 -1.34 10.93 -3.60
CA ILE A 228 -2.54 11.69 -3.18
C ILE A 228 -3.25 10.99 -2.03
N THR A 229 -3.42 9.67 -2.09
CA THR A 229 -4.11 8.92 -1.03
C THR A 229 -3.38 9.02 0.30
N ILE A 230 -2.06 8.79 0.31
CA ILE A 230 -1.23 8.88 1.52
C ILE A 230 -1.19 10.31 2.06
N LEU A 231 -1.12 11.31 1.19
CA LEU A 231 -1.14 12.71 1.59
C LEU A 231 -2.47 13.10 2.25
N LEU A 232 -3.60 12.70 1.66
CA LEU A 232 -4.92 13.00 2.22
C LEU A 232 -5.12 12.33 3.59
N LEU A 233 -4.70 11.07 3.74
CA LEU A 233 -4.76 10.37 5.01
C LEU A 233 -3.77 10.95 6.04
N GLY A 234 -2.60 11.41 5.61
CA GLY A 234 -1.67 12.16 6.45
C GLY A 234 -2.27 13.49 6.93
N ILE A 235 -2.93 14.25 6.04
CA ILE A 235 -3.64 15.47 6.44
C ILE A 235 -4.75 15.15 7.45
N ALA A 236 -5.53 14.09 7.22
CA ALA A 236 -6.54 13.66 8.17
C ALA A 236 -5.94 13.26 9.54
N GLY A 237 -4.74 12.66 9.54
CA GLY A 237 -3.97 12.39 10.74
C GLY A 237 -3.56 13.66 11.48
N ALA A 238 -3.04 14.66 10.76
CA ALA A 238 -2.69 15.96 11.34
C ALA A 238 -3.93 16.67 11.93
N VAL A 239 -5.07 16.62 11.25
CA VAL A 239 -6.35 17.13 11.79
C VAL A 239 -6.72 16.41 13.09
N GLY A 240 -6.57 15.08 13.14
CA GLY A 240 -6.81 14.30 14.34
C GLY A 240 -5.89 14.68 15.50
N ALA A 241 -4.60 14.88 15.22
CA ALA A 241 -3.64 15.38 16.20
C ALA A 241 -4.02 16.78 16.71
N GLY A 242 -4.38 17.69 15.82
CA GLY A 242 -4.83 19.04 16.17
C GLY A 242 -6.13 19.05 16.98
N LYS A 243 -7.00 18.08 16.79
CA LYS A 243 -8.23 17.86 17.59
C LYS A 243 -7.96 17.15 18.92
N GLY A 244 -6.75 16.66 19.17
CA GLY A 244 -6.39 15.93 20.39
C GLY A 244 -7.04 14.55 20.50
N LEU A 245 -7.26 13.84 19.38
CA LEU A 245 -7.79 12.47 19.40
C LEU A 245 -6.79 11.52 20.07
N GLU A 246 -7.27 10.53 20.83
CA GLU A 246 -6.41 9.69 21.67
C GLU A 246 -5.69 8.56 20.91
N VAL A 247 -6.23 8.12 19.75
CA VAL A 247 -5.71 6.95 19.03
C VAL A 247 -5.15 7.35 17.68
N PRO A 248 -3.82 7.51 17.55
CA PRO A 248 -3.17 7.97 16.31
C PRO A 248 -3.49 7.12 15.09
N THR A 249 -3.40 5.81 15.21
CA THR A 249 -3.63 4.85 14.12
C THR A 249 -5.05 4.87 13.58
N LEU A 250 -6.04 5.20 14.40
CA LEU A 250 -7.45 5.31 14.02
C LEU A 250 -7.89 6.77 13.79
N SER A 251 -6.96 7.69 13.73
CA SER A 251 -7.22 9.13 13.66
C SER A 251 -8.15 9.52 12.51
N PHE A 252 -7.99 8.95 11.31
CA PHE A 252 -8.92 9.17 10.20
C PHE A 252 -10.29 8.56 10.48
N ILE A 253 -10.34 7.32 10.95
CA ILE A 253 -11.59 6.57 11.21
C ILE A 253 -12.41 7.25 12.31
N ASN A 254 -11.75 7.71 13.38
CA ASN A 254 -12.40 8.37 14.50
C ASN A 254 -12.98 9.76 14.16
N GLN A 255 -12.61 10.31 13.01
CA GLN A 255 -13.21 11.54 12.49
C GLN A 255 -14.46 11.30 11.63
N LEU A 256 -14.79 10.04 11.35
CA LEU A 256 -15.98 9.67 10.58
C LEU A 256 -17.15 9.39 11.54
N SER A 257 -18.35 9.77 11.14
CA SER A 257 -19.57 9.32 11.85
C SER A 257 -19.75 7.82 11.61
N LEU A 258 -19.54 7.01 12.64
CA LEU A 258 -19.66 5.55 12.57
C LEU A 258 -21.13 5.11 12.64
N ASN A 259 -21.91 5.46 11.62
CA ASN A 259 -23.23 4.86 11.44
C ASN A 259 -23.09 3.50 10.73
N SER A 260 -24.16 2.71 10.70
CA SER A 260 -24.15 1.35 10.12
C SER A 260 -23.63 1.32 8.66
N MET A 261 -23.91 2.36 7.88
CA MET A 261 -23.45 2.45 6.48
C MET A 261 -21.95 2.71 6.42
N THR A 262 -21.43 3.64 7.23
CA THR A 262 -19.99 3.93 7.27
C THR A 262 -19.19 2.72 7.76
N VAL A 263 -19.68 2.01 8.79
CA VAL A 263 -19.06 0.78 9.28
C VAL A 263 -19.05 -0.29 8.20
N LEU A 264 -20.15 -0.50 7.49
CA LEU A 264 -20.20 -1.46 6.38
C LEU A 264 -19.19 -1.13 5.28
N VAL A 265 -19.05 0.15 4.93
CA VAL A 265 -18.06 0.61 3.94
C VAL A 265 -16.64 0.40 4.42
N LEU A 266 -16.35 0.71 5.68
CA LEU A 266 -15.03 0.48 6.29
C LEU A 266 -14.65 -1.00 6.28
N ILE A 267 -15.55 -1.88 6.72
CA ILE A 267 -15.35 -3.34 6.71
C ILE A 267 -15.12 -3.84 5.29
N SER A 268 -15.93 -3.38 4.33
CA SER A 268 -15.79 -3.77 2.93
C SER A 268 -14.44 -3.31 2.34
N LEU A 269 -14.04 -2.07 2.61
CA LEU A 269 -12.76 -1.52 2.16
C LEU A 269 -11.59 -2.28 2.80
N ALA A 270 -11.63 -2.51 4.12
CA ALA A 270 -10.59 -3.24 4.83
C ALA A 270 -10.42 -4.66 4.27
N THR A 271 -11.53 -5.35 4.04
CA THR A 271 -11.51 -6.69 3.47
C THR A 271 -10.92 -6.71 2.05
N LEU A 272 -11.29 -5.75 1.20
CA LEU A 272 -10.75 -5.63 -0.16
C LEU A 272 -9.26 -5.31 -0.14
N LEU A 273 -8.83 -4.37 0.69
CA LEU A 273 -7.42 -3.99 0.83
C LEU A 273 -6.57 -5.18 1.27
N VAL A 274 -6.97 -5.85 2.35
CA VAL A 274 -6.19 -6.96 2.90
C VAL A 274 -6.18 -8.17 1.97
N THR A 275 -7.31 -8.56 1.38
CA THR A 275 -7.34 -9.70 0.46
C THR A 275 -6.49 -9.47 -0.78
N SER A 276 -6.45 -8.25 -1.31
CA SER A 276 -5.60 -7.87 -2.45
C SER A 276 -4.10 -7.91 -2.10
N SER A 277 -3.74 -7.42 -0.91
CA SER A 277 -2.34 -7.48 -0.45
C SER A 277 -1.88 -8.90 -0.15
N VAL A 278 -2.69 -9.64 0.61
CA VAL A 278 -2.35 -11.00 1.05
C VAL A 278 -2.16 -11.92 -0.14
N ASP A 279 -3.08 -11.92 -1.11
CA ASP A 279 -2.95 -12.78 -2.30
C ASP A 279 -1.73 -12.43 -3.15
N THR A 280 -1.43 -11.14 -3.29
CA THR A 280 -0.23 -10.67 -3.98
C THR A 280 1.05 -11.12 -3.27
N LEU A 281 1.11 -10.97 -1.94
CA LEU A 281 2.27 -11.36 -1.14
C LEU A 281 2.48 -12.87 -1.12
N GLU A 282 1.42 -13.66 -0.93
CA GLU A 282 1.47 -15.12 -0.96
C GLU A 282 1.99 -15.64 -2.32
N ASN A 283 1.45 -15.10 -3.42
CA ASN A 283 1.90 -15.46 -4.76
C ASN A 283 3.35 -15.03 -5.03
N ALA A 284 3.74 -13.85 -4.57
CA ALA A 284 5.09 -13.32 -4.73
C ALA A 284 6.13 -14.11 -3.92
N ILE A 285 5.81 -14.47 -2.67
CA ILE A 285 6.64 -15.33 -1.82
C ILE A 285 6.82 -16.71 -2.48
N SER A 286 5.71 -17.33 -2.86
CA SER A 286 5.73 -18.64 -3.52
C SER A 286 6.59 -18.66 -4.77
N SER A 287 6.45 -17.66 -5.64
CA SER A 287 7.24 -17.56 -6.87
C SER A 287 8.72 -17.24 -6.60
N THR A 288 9.04 -16.54 -5.51
CA THR A 288 10.43 -16.24 -5.15
C THR A 288 11.15 -17.46 -4.55
N ILE A 289 10.43 -18.32 -3.81
CA ILE A 289 10.99 -19.55 -3.24
C ILE A 289 11.18 -20.62 -4.31
N SER A 290 10.36 -20.61 -5.36
CA SER A 290 10.37 -21.63 -6.42
C SER A 290 11.53 -21.48 -7.42
N ILE A 291 12.34 -20.43 -7.30
CA ILE A 291 13.50 -20.12 -8.14
C ILE A 291 14.78 -20.60 -7.46
#